data_a7cd2960b4f51251f1d4828b61f5e114
#
_entry.id   a7cd2960b4f51251f1d4828b61f5e114
#
_cell.length_a   1.000
_cell.length_b   1.000
_cell.length_c   1.000
_cell.angle_alpha   90.00
_cell.angle_beta   90.00
_cell.angle_gamma   90.00
#
_symmetry.space_group_name_H-M   'P 1'
#
loop_
_entity.id
_entity.type
_entity.pdbx_description
1 polymer ?
#
loop_
_entity_poly.entity_id
_entity_poly.type
_entity_poly.pdbx_seq_one_letter_code
_entity_poly.pdbx_strand_id
1 'polypeptide(L)'
;MSNSDQKLAIGIDVGGTTIKGVLADTRGTVITSSEAVATPQTGADDVVSAVVRLARTLREASVDAPVGVCVPGIVDEEHGIGIFSANLGWKDAPLSEKLSEALGSFVPLGHDVRSGALAEALWGVRRPSCLYVAVGTGIASGVVINSRLAPAPPWAGEIGQVPVPHPDRPYEVVPVEQVASASGIARRAIEAGIVPEGSGAREVEELALSSSENARKAREILETSMSLLGGILATVCHQVGSLPVVLGGGLCKGGSLVYDPLRKGLESGCTVMPAPALLSAALGSSSQALGAAALAFQSHGIEVES
;
A
#
# COMPACT_ATOMS: atom_id res chain seq x y z
N MET A 1 -35.43 -14.22 0.54
CA MET A 1 -35.00 -12.88 0.97
C MET A 1 -34.49 -12.17 -0.28
N SER A 2 -35.17 -11.13 -0.73
CA SER A 2 -34.85 -10.45 -1.99
C SER A 2 -33.53 -9.69 -1.87
N ASN A 3 -32.69 -9.84 -2.88
CA ASN A 3 -31.33 -9.26 -3.01
C ASN A 3 -31.32 -7.71 -3.17
N SER A 4 -32.40 -7.01 -2.81
CA SER A 4 -32.63 -5.59 -3.14
C SER A 4 -32.09 -4.58 -2.13
N ASP A 5 -31.43 -5.02 -1.04
CA ASP A 5 -30.92 -4.12 0.03
C ASP A 5 -29.42 -4.18 0.25
N GLN A 6 -28.67 -4.94 -0.57
CA GLN A 6 -27.22 -5.03 -0.42
C GLN A 6 -26.56 -3.79 -1.00
N LYS A 7 -26.04 -2.92 -0.12
CA LYS A 7 -25.26 -1.75 -0.54
C LYS A 7 -23.94 -2.19 -1.10
N LEU A 8 -23.64 -1.76 -2.32
CA LEU A 8 -22.43 -2.10 -3.07
C LEU A 8 -21.66 -0.82 -3.41
N ALA A 9 -20.33 -0.92 -3.52
CA ALA A 9 -19.46 0.13 -4.03
C ALA A 9 -18.40 -0.44 -4.97
N ILE A 10 -17.99 0.38 -5.91
CA ILE A 10 -16.88 0.10 -6.83
C ILE A 10 -15.62 0.75 -6.28
N GLY A 11 -14.56 -0.04 -6.15
CA GLY A 11 -13.22 0.47 -5.85
C GLY A 11 -12.28 0.20 -7.02
N ILE A 12 -11.56 1.23 -7.45
CA ILE A 12 -10.58 1.13 -8.54
C ILE A 12 -9.19 1.48 -8.03
N ASP A 13 -8.26 0.58 -8.26
CA ASP A 13 -6.84 0.74 -7.98
C ASP A 13 -6.09 1.04 -9.27
N VAL A 14 -5.55 2.24 -9.38
CA VAL A 14 -4.68 2.66 -10.47
C VAL A 14 -3.24 2.37 -10.06
N GLY A 15 -2.69 1.26 -10.50
CA GLY A 15 -1.27 0.96 -10.32
C GLY A 15 -0.40 1.61 -11.40
N GLY A 16 0.91 1.61 -11.20
CA GLY A 16 1.86 2.16 -12.18
C GLY A 16 1.88 1.44 -13.54
N THR A 17 1.42 0.20 -13.61
CA THR A 17 1.40 -0.64 -14.83
C THR A 17 0.02 -1.15 -15.21
N THR A 18 -0.86 -1.34 -14.24
CA THR A 18 -2.19 -1.91 -14.45
C THR A 18 -3.23 -1.20 -13.57
N ILE A 19 -4.43 -1.06 -14.12
CA ILE A 19 -5.64 -0.60 -13.42
C ILE A 19 -6.54 -1.82 -13.22
N LYS A 20 -7.06 -1.98 -12.02
CA LYS A 20 -8.01 -3.06 -11.68
C LYS A 20 -9.12 -2.50 -10.79
N GLY A 21 -10.28 -3.14 -10.81
CA GLY A 21 -11.43 -2.71 -10.01
C GLY A 21 -12.18 -3.88 -9.41
N VAL A 22 -12.89 -3.61 -8.33
CA VAL A 22 -13.79 -4.53 -7.67
C VAL A 22 -15.15 -3.86 -7.43
N LEU A 23 -16.22 -4.65 -7.46
CA LEU A 23 -17.50 -4.33 -6.87
C LEU A 23 -17.59 -5.12 -5.56
N ALA A 24 -17.77 -4.45 -4.45
CA ALA A 24 -17.77 -5.07 -3.13
C ALA A 24 -18.98 -4.63 -2.28
N ASP A 25 -19.36 -5.48 -1.32
CA ASP A 25 -20.37 -5.16 -0.32
C ASP A 25 -19.77 -4.45 0.90
N THR A 26 -20.62 -4.04 1.84
CA THR A 26 -20.21 -3.34 3.07
C THR A 26 -19.33 -4.17 4.00
N ARG A 27 -19.21 -5.48 3.78
CA ARG A 27 -18.36 -6.41 4.52
C ARG A 27 -17.03 -6.66 3.82
N GLY A 28 -16.77 -5.97 2.70
CA GLY A 28 -15.58 -6.16 1.87
C GLY A 28 -15.59 -7.45 1.05
N THR A 29 -16.77 -8.10 0.91
CA THR A 29 -16.91 -9.27 0.04
C THR A 29 -16.89 -8.81 -1.41
N VAL A 30 -15.95 -9.28 -2.19
CA VAL A 30 -15.87 -8.99 -3.63
C VAL A 30 -16.98 -9.76 -4.35
N ILE A 31 -17.93 -9.04 -4.95
CA ILE A 31 -19.03 -9.59 -5.75
C ILE A 31 -18.56 -9.91 -7.16
N THR A 32 -17.81 -8.97 -7.75
CA THR A 32 -17.15 -9.17 -9.05
C THR A 32 -15.89 -8.32 -9.12
N SER A 33 -14.96 -8.70 -9.99
CA SER A 33 -13.73 -7.97 -10.27
C SER A 33 -13.57 -7.78 -11.76
N SER A 34 -12.92 -6.68 -12.14
CA SER A 34 -12.54 -6.45 -13.53
C SER A 34 -11.32 -7.29 -13.90
N GLU A 35 -11.14 -7.51 -15.20
CA GLU A 35 -9.81 -7.82 -15.71
C GLU A 35 -8.87 -6.62 -15.50
N ALA A 36 -7.58 -6.90 -15.30
CA ALA A 36 -6.58 -5.86 -15.22
C ALA A 36 -6.34 -5.26 -16.62
N VAL A 37 -6.39 -3.93 -16.71
CA VAL A 37 -6.07 -3.20 -17.94
C VAL A 37 -4.76 -2.45 -17.78
N ALA A 38 -4.00 -2.28 -18.88
CA ALA A 38 -2.75 -1.52 -18.83
C ALA A 38 -3.02 -0.07 -18.43
N THR A 39 -2.20 0.48 -17.52
CA THR A 39 -2.27 1.89 -17.14
C THR A 39 -1.68 2.74 -18.27
N PRO A 40 -2.42 3.72 -18.82
CA PRO A 40 -1.88 4.68 -19.77
C PRO A 40 -0.71 5.47 -19.17
N GLN A 41 0.35 5.66 -19.95
CA GLN A 41 1.55 6.41 -19.56
C GLN A 41 1.58 7.82 -20.22
N THR A 42 0.44 8.26 -20.72
CA THR A 42 0.28 9.47 -21.56
C THR A 42 -0.32 10.65 -20.79
N GLY A 43 -0.52 10.49 -19.48
CA GLY A 43 -0.99 11.57 -18.62
C GLY A 43 -2.36 11.30 -17.97
N ALA A 44 -2.81 12.27 -17.17
CA ALA A 44 -3.99 12.14 -16.31
C ALA A 44 -5.30 11.86 -17.08
N ASP A 45 -5.51 12.50 -18.22
CA ASP A 45 -6.77 12.38 -18.98
C ASP A 45 -6.99 10.98 -19.54
N ASP A 46 -5.92 10.32 -19.99
CA ASP A 46 -6.01 8.95 -20.48
C ASP A 46 -6.23 7.96 -19.34
N VAL A 47 -5.63 8.21 -18.17
CA VAL A 47 -5.89 7.43 -16.96
C VAL A 47 -7.34 7.59 -16.51
N VAL A 48 -7.85 8.82 -16.44
CA VAL A 48 -9.28 9.09 -16.15
C VAL A 48 -10.19 8.35 -17.11
N SER A 49 -9.89 8.42 -18.41
CA SER A 49 -10.67 7.71 -19.44
C SER A 49 -10.68 6.20 -19.24
N ALA A 50 -9.54 5.61 -18.85
CA ALA A 50 -9.45 4.18 -18.56
C ALA A 50 -10.24 3.79 -17.31
N VAL A 51 -10.13 4.59 -16.23
CA VAL A 51 -10.89 4.40 -14.98
C VAL A 51 -12.40 4.49 -15.24
N VAL A 52 -12.86 5.49 -16.00
CA VAL A 52 -14.27 5.67 -16.35
C VAL A 52 -14.84 4.48 -17.12
N ARG A 53 -14.08 3.96 -18.09
CA ARG A 53 -14.51 2.73 -18.82
C ARG A 53 -14.67 1.56 -17.86
N LEU A 54 -13.69 1.35 -16.99
CA LEU A 54 -13.71 0.25 -16.02
C LEU A 54 -14.87 0.38 -15.02
N ALA A 55 -15.10 1.59 -14.50
CA ALA A 55 -16.21 1.87 -13.61
C ALA A 55 -17.57 1.58 -14.27
N ARG A 56 -17.74 1.96 -15.54
CA ARG A 56 -18.98 1.68 -16.29
C ARG A 56 -19.21 0.18 -16.49
N THR A 57 -18.17 -0.59 -16.81
CA THR A 57 -18.28 -2.06 -16.89
C THR A 57 -18.70 -2.68 -15.54
N LEU A 58 -18.13 -2.24 -14.43
CA LEU A 58 -18.53 -2.73 -13.11
C LEU A 58 -19.93 -2.28 -12.70
N ARG A 59 -20.39 -1.10 -13.16
CA ARG A 59 -21.77 -0.62 -12.96
C ARG A 59 -22.83 -1.44 -13.70
N GLU A 60 -22.48 -2.24 -14.70
CA GLU A 60 -23.44 -3.17 -15.32
C GLU A 60 -24.03 -4.15 -14.30
N ALA A 61 -23.28 -4.50 -13.26
CA ALA A 61 -23.76 -5.35 -12.17
C ALA A 61 -24.49 -4.57 -11.05
N SER A 62 -24.29 -3.23 -10.94
CA SER A 62 -24.95 -2.36 -9.96
C SER A 62 -24.88 -0.90 -10.41
N VAL A 63 -25.97 -0.42 -11.02
CA VAL A 63 -26.02 0.90 -11.70
C VAL A 63 -25.72 2.08 -10.76
N ASP A 64 -26.22 2.01 -9.51
CA ASP A 64 -26.12 3.11 -8.53
C ASP A 64 -24.91 2.97 -7.59
N ALA A 65 -24.03 1.99 -7.80
CA ALA A 65 -22.88 1.80 -6.94
C ALA A 65 -21.95 3.03 -6.98
N PRO A 66 -21.65 3.66 -5.82
CA PRO A 66 -20.66 4.72 -5.76
C PRO A 66 -19.29 4.20 -6.13
N VAL A 67 -18.47 5.07 -6.70
CA VAL A 67 -17.12 4.75 -7.16
C VAL A 67 -16.10 5.49 -6.30
N GLY A 68 -15.06 4.78 -5.85
CA GLY A 68 -13.86 5.36 -5.25
C GLY A 68 -12.64 4.93 -6.05
N VAL A 69 -11.63 5.77 -6.06
CA VAL A 69 -10.40 5.53 -6.83
C VAL A 69 -9.19 5.78 -5.93
N CYS A 70 -8.20 4.90 -6.00
CA CYS A 70 -6.89 5.18 -5.42
C CYS A 70 -5.80 5.17 -6.48
N VAL A 71 -4.79 6.01 -6.26
CA VAL A 71 -3.70 6.25 -7.21
C VAL A 71 -2.34 6.26 -6.49
N PRO A 72 -1.23 5.96 -7.19
CA PRO A 72 0.11 6.04 -6.65
C PRO A 72 0.66 7.47 -6.74
N GLY A 73 1.67 7.75 -5.93
CA GLY A 73 2.38 9.03 -5.89
C GLY A 73 1.89 9.94 -4.77
N ILE A 74 2.08 11.24 -4.91
CA ILE A 74 1.67 12.20 -3.89
C ILE A 74 0.23 12.65 -4.17
N VAL A 75 -0.65 12.46 -3.20
CA VAL A 75 -2.10 12.69 -3.34
C VAL A 75 -2.59 13.64 -2.25
N ASP A 76 -3.30 14.68 -2.66
CA ASP A 76 -4.14 15.48 -1.79
C ASP A 76 -5.55 14.86 -1.79
N GLU A 77 -5.81 14.02 -0.79
CA GLU A 77 -7.06 13.28 -0.68
C GLU A 77 -8.25 14.20 -0.33
N GLU A 78 -7.99 15.29 0.39
CA GLU A 78 -9.01 16.26 0.80
C GLU A 78 -9.57 17.02 -0.41
N HIS A 79 -8.68 17.45 -1.32
CA HIS A 79 -9.07 18.19 -2.52
C HIS A 79 -9.19 17.31 -3.77
N GLY A 80 -8.87 16.02 -3.68
CA GLY A 80 -8.98 15.08 -4.81
C GLY A 80 -7.98 15.32 -5.93
N ILE A 81 -6.76 15.80 -5.57
CA ILE A 81 -5.71 16.18 -6.52
C ILE A 81 -4.58 15.15 -6.48
N GLY A 82 -4.22 14.61 -7.64
CA GLY A 82 -2.95 13.94 -7.84
C GLY A 82 -1.83 14.98 -7.98
N ILE A 83 -1.11 15.27 -6.88
CA ILE A 83 -0.08 16.30 -6.87
C ILE A 83 1.08 15.91 -7.78
N PHE A 84 1.57 14.68 -7.65
CA PHE A 84 2.69 14.20 -8.46
C PHE A 84 2.70 12.68 -8.57
N SER A 85 2.93 12.19 -9.79
CA SER A 85 3.27 10.80 -10.06
C SER A 85 4.30 10.73 -11.17
N ALA A 86 5.53 10.33 -10.83
CA ALA A 86 6.61 10.20 -11.79
C ALA A 86 6.30 9.15 -12.86
N ASN A 87 5.66 8.04 -12.46
CA ASN A 87 5.36 6.91 -13.35
C ASN A 87 4.19 7.18 -14.29
N LEU A 88 3.23 8.03 -13.89
CA LEU A 88 2.01 8.30 -14.66
C LEU A 88 1.99 9.68 -15.31
N GLY A 89 3.06 10.46 -15.10
CA GLY A 89 3.33 11.70 -15.84
C GLY A 89 2.39 12.86 -15.52
N TRP A 90 1.75 12.89 -14.35
CA TRP A 90 0.95 14.05 -13.96
C TRP A 90 1.56 14.89 -12.85
N LYS A 91 1.15 16.16 -12.85
CA LYS A 91 1.41 17.15 -11.82
C LYS A 91 0.16 17.98 -11.60
N ASP A 92 -0.24 18.14 -10.33
CA ASP A 92 -1.40 18.95 -9.91
C ASP A 92 -2.68 18.62 -10.69
N ALA A 93 -2.96 17.32 -10.90
CA ALA A 93 -4.10 16.84 -11.69
C ALA A 93 -5.37 16.75 -10.81
N PRO A 94 -6.47 17.45 -11.16
CA PRO A 94 -7.74 17.41 -10.41
C PRO A 94 -8.52 16.12 -10.74
N LEU A 95 -7.99 14.98 -10.28
CA LEU A 95 -8.48 13.65 -10.67
C LEU A 95 -9.90 13.39 -10.18
N SER A 96 -10.23 13.77 -8.92
CA SER A 96 -11.57 13.58 -8.37
C SER A 96 -12.62 14.37 -9.15
N GLU A 97 -12.33 15.62 -9.49
CA GLU A 97 -13.21 16.50 -10.29
C GLU A 97 -13.50 15.85 -11.67
N LYS A 98 -12.45 15.52 -12.42
CA LYS A 98 -12.56 14.91 -13.75
C LYS A 98 -13.34 13.57 -13.73
N LEU A 99 -13.09 12.74 -12.72
CA LEU A 99 -13.79 11.47 -12.55
C LEU A 99 -15.25 11.68 -12.17
N SER A 100 -15.54 12.64 -11.28
CA SER A 100 -16.89 12.95 -10.83
C SER A 100 -17.75 13.52 -11.96
N GLU A 101 -17.21 14.41 -12.78
CA GLU A 101 -17.87 14.92 -13.99
C GLU A 101 -18.20 13.79 -14.97
N ALA A 102 -17.23 12.92 -15.27
CA ALA A 102 -17.40 11.85 -16.25
C ALA A 102 -18.36 10.72 -15.79
N LEU A 103 -18.49 10.51 -14.48
CA LEU A 103 -19.35 9.46 -13.88
C LEU A 103 -20.68 9.99 -13.33
N GLY A 104 -20.85 11.32 -13.27
CA GLY A 104 -22.09 11.97 -12.83
C GLY A 104 -22.35 11.85 -11.32
N SER A 105 -21.34 11.53 -10.52
CA SER A 105 -21.43 11.41 -9.07
C SER A 105 -20.07 11.66 -8.44
N PHE A 106 -20.03 12.10 -7.19
CA PHE A 106 -18.76 12.34 -6.48
C PHE A 106 -17.91 11.07 -6.40
N VAL A 107 -16.62 11.21 -6.74
CA VAL A 107 -15.62 10.13 -6.70
C VAL A 107 -14.51 10.54 -5.74
N PRO A 108 -14.44 9.95 -4.52
CA PRO A 108 -13.31 10.18 -3.63
C PRO A 108 -12.02 9.64 -4.23
N LEU A 109 -10.93 10.38 -4.05
CA LEU A 109 -9.59 9.99 -4.44
C LEU A 109 -8.79 9.61 -3.20
N GLY A 110 -8.08 8.49 -3.22
CA GLY A 110 -7.18 8.05 -2.16
C GLY A 110 -5.77 7.76 -2.68
N HIS A 111 -4.80 7.77 -1.77
CA HIS A 111 -3.49 7.19 -2.02
C HIS A 111 -3.58 5.66 -1.92
N ASP A 112 -2.93 4.91 -2.81
CA ASP A 112 -3.04 3.45 -2.91
C ASP A 112 -2.70 2.73 -1.59
N VAL A 113 -1.56 3.05 -0.96
CA VAL A 113 -1.15 2.41 0.32
C VAL A 113 -2.08 2.81 1.47
N ARG A 114 -2.54 4.05 1.53
CA ARG A 114 -3.48 4.50 2.57
C ARG A 114 -4.86 3.86 2.39
N SER A 115 -5.33 3.73 1.15
CA SER A 115 -6.55 2.97 0.84
C SER A 115 -6.41 1.51 1.25
N GLY A 116 -5.29 0.87 0.95
CA GLY A 116 -4.99 -0.49 1.41
C GLY A 116 -4.98 -0.61 2.94
N ALA A 117 -4.46 0.39 3.65
CA ALA A 117 -4.52 0.45 5.11
C ALA A 117 -5.96 0.42 5.64
N LEU A 118 -6.85 1.23 5.03
CA LEU A 118 -8.26 1.28 5.40
C LEU A 118 -8.94 -0.09 5.20
N ALA A 119 -8.73 -0.73 4.05
CA ALA A 119 -9.30 -2.05 3.78
C ALA A 119 -8.82 -3.10 4.77
N GLU A 120 -7.52 -3.15 5.06
CA GLU A 120 -6.95 -4.10 6.02
C GLU A 120 -7.52 -3.88 7.42
N ALA A 121 -7.68 -2.64 7.85
CA ALA A 121 -8.27 -2.30 9.14
C ALA A 121 -9.74 -2.76 9.25
N LEU A 122 -10.52 -2.57 8.19
CA LEU A 122 -11.93 -2.89 8.13
C LEU A 122 -12.18 -4.39 7.93
N TRP A 123 -11.55 -4.99 6.92
CA TRP A 123 -11.95 -6.29 6.39
C TRP A 123 -10.84 -7.34 6.38
N GLY A 124 -9.56 -6.92 6.45
CA GLY A 124 -8.42 -7.83 6.46
C GLY A 124 -8.07 -8.28 7.87
N VAL A 125 -7.16 -7.59 8.52
CA VAL A 125 -6.74 -7.91 9.91
C VAL A 125 -7.79 -7.53 10.95
N ARG A 126 -8.80 -6.76 10.58
CA ARG A 126 -9.92 -6.29 11.42
C ARG A 126 -9.42 -5.66 12.72
N ARG A 127 -8.56 -4.67 12.56
CA ARG A 127 -8.06 -3.83 13.64
C ARG A 127 -8.49 -2.39 13.38
N PRO A 128 -9.47 -1.84 14.13
CA PRO A 128 -10.02 -0.52 13.87
C PRO A 128 -8.98 0.60 13.97
N SER A 129 -7.84 0.33 14.61
CA SER A 129 -6.70 1.23 14.65
C SER A 129 -5.43 0.44 14.39
N CYS A 130 -4.64 0.85 13.40
CA CYS A 130 -3.37 0.22 13.02
C CYS A 130 -2.47 1.17 12.26
N LEU A 131 -1.18 0.86 12.24
CA LEU A 131 -0.18 1.39 11.31
C LEU A 131 0.03 0.34 10.21
N TYR A 132 -0.43 0.60 9.01
CA TYR A 132 -0.16 -0.26 7.84
C TYR A 132 1.11 0.19 7.14
N VAL A 133 1.93 -0.75 6.74
CA VAL A 133 3.19 -0.51 6.03
C VAL A 133 3.25 -1.43 4.81
N ALA A 134 3.24 -0.86 3.63
CA ALA A 134 3.45 -1.60 2.40
C ALA A 134 4.94 -1.64 2.04
N VAL A 135 5.51 -2.83 1.94
CA VAL A 135 6.90 -3.05 1.50
C VAL A 135 6.87 -3.83 0.18
N GLY A 136 6.90 -3.06 -0.89
CA GLY A 136 6.93 -3.51 -2.28
C GLY A 136 8.17 -2.98 -3.00
N THR A 137 8.01 -2.46 -4.20
CA THR A 137 9.06 -1.75 -4.97
C THR A 137 9.61 -0.56 -4.19
N GLY A 138 8.72 0.18 -3.51
CA GLY A 138 9.03 1.22 -2.53
C GLY A 138 8.47 0.87 -1.15
N ILE A 139 8.48 1.85 -0.24
CA ILE A 139 7.93 1.74 1.12
C ILE A 139 7.05 2.95 1.39
N ALA A 140 5.79 2.70 1.75
CA ALA A 140 4.89 3.73 2.23
C ALA A 140 4.01 3.19 3.37
N SER A 141 3.34 4.08 4.08
CA SER A 141 2.50 3.71 5.21
C SER A 141 1.16 4.45 5.25
N GLY A 142 0.22 3.91 6.01
CA GLY A 142 -1.05 4.56 6.32
C GLY A 142 -1.45 4.30 7.77
N VAL A 143 -1.97 5.31 8.43
CA VAL A 143 -2.50 5.22 9.78
C VAL A 143 -4.01 5.20 9.75
N VAL A 144 -4.60 4.20 10.38
CA VAL A 144 -6.05 4.08 10.57
C VAL A 144 -6.37 4.22 12.05
N ILE A 145 -7.33 5.07 12.39
CA ILE A 145 -7.83 5.29 13.74
C ILE A 145 -9.35 5.16 13.71
N ASN A 146 -9.88 4.29 14.56
CA ASN A 146 -11.32 4.06 14.67
C ASN A 146 -12.00 3.79 13.30
N SER A 147 -11.39 2.90 12.50
CA SER A 147 -11.89 2.49 11.18
C SER A 147 -11.97 3.62 10.14
N ARG A 148 -11.17 4.67 10.31
CA ARG A 148 -11.01 5.79 9.37
C ARG A 148 -9.54 6.09 9.15
N LEU A 149 -9.19 6.50 7.95
CA LEU A 149 -7.87 7.05 7.70
C LEU A 149 -7.62 8.26 8.61
N ALA A 150 -6.48 8.30 9.25
CA ALA A 150 -6.07 9.49 9.99
C ALA A 150 -5.98 10.68 9.01
N PRO A 151 -6.66 11.81 9.29
CA PRO A 151 -6.53 13.00 8.48
C PRO A 151 -5.07 13.40 8.38
N ALA A 152 -4.59 13.61 7.17
CA ALA A 152 -3.19 13.95 6.98
C ALA A 152 -3.02 14.76 5.69
N PRO A 153 -2.10 15.76 5.70
CA PRO A 153 -1.75 16.48 4.50
C PRO A 153 -1.08 15.57 3.49
N PRO A 154 -0.93 16.01 2.23
CA PRO A 154 -0.09 15.33 1.24
C PRO A 154 1.30 15.01 1.79
N TRP A 155 1.96 14.00 1.25
CA TRP A 155 3.25 13.42 1.70
C TRP A 155 3.19 12.64 3.04
N ALA A 156 2.06 12.59 3.72
CA ALA A 156 1.93 11.75 4.90
C ALA A 156 2.02 10.27 4.52
N GLY A 157 2.83 9.53 5.27
CA GLY A 157 3.04 8.10 5.02
C GLY A 157 4.26 7.76 4.15
N GLU A 158 4.96 8.77 3.61
CA GLU A 158 6.17 8.60 2.80
C GLU A 158 7.40 8.20 3.64
N ILE A 159 7.23 7.20 4.52
CA ILE A 159 8.29 6.72 5.42
C ILE A 159 9.47 6.10 4.68
N GLY A 160 9.25 5.65 3.44
CA GLY A 160 10.32 5.15 2.55
C GLY A 160 11.39 6.20 2.23
N GLN A 161 11.04 7.50 2.34
CA GLN A 161 11.94 8.61 2.10
C GLN A 161 12.77 9.02 3.33
N VAL A 162 12.57 8.39 4.49
CA VAL A 162 13.37 8.68 5.69
C VAL A 162 14.83 8.35 5.43
N PRO A 163 15.76 9.31 5.65
CA PRO A 163 17.18 9.10 5.42
C PRO A 163 17.80 8.17 6.46
N VAL A 164 18.55 7.18 6.01
CA VAL A 164 19.28 6.22 6.85
C VAL A 164 20.71 6.04 6.35
N PRO A 165 21.67 5.69 7.21
CA PRO A 165 22.99 5.22 6.75
C PRO A 165 22.83 3.95 5.90
N HIS A 166 23.54 3.90 4.76
CA HIS A 166 23.52 2.71 3.91
C HIS A 166 24.26 1.55 4.61
N PRO A 167 23.66 0.36 4.79
CA PRO A 167 24.28 -0.72 5.57
C PRO A 167 25.65 -1.21 5.05
N ASP A 168 25.81 -1.19 3.74
CA ASP A 168 27.05 -1.66 3.09
C ASP A 168 28.03 -0.51 2.77
N ARG A 169 27.59 0.75 2.90
CA ARG A 169 28.35 1.98 2.63
C ARG A 169 28.06 3.02 3.73
N PRO A 170 28.60 2.86 4.95
CA PRO A 170 28.15 3.59 6.16
C PRO A 170 28.33 5.12 6.11
N TYR A 171 29.11 5.65 5.16
CA TYR A 171 29.29 7.09 4.95
C TYR A 171 28.26 7.69 3.99
N GLU A 172 27.43 6.85 3.36
CA GLU A 172 26.37 7.26 2.44
C GLU A 172 25.03 7.26 3.17
N VAL A 173 24.26 8.33 3.00
CA VAL A 173 22.91 8.46 3.53
C VAL A 173 21.93 8.36 2.36
N VAL A 174 20.97 7.46 2.48
CA VAL A 174 19.99 7.15 1.43
C VAL A 174 18.57 7.05 2.02
N PRO A 175 17.51 7.24 1.22
CA PRO A 175 16.17 6.86 1.62
C PRO A 175 16.08 5.39 2.07
N VAL A 176 15.37 5.11 3.15
CA VAL A 176 15.27 3.73 3.68
C VAL A 176 14.72 2.74 2.66
N GLU A 177 13.86 3.16 1.74
CA GLU A 177 13.36 2.29 0.67
C GLU A 177 14.46 1.81 -0.28
N GLN A 178 15.56 2.58 -0.44
CA GLN A 178 16.68 2.15 -1.27
C GLN A 178 17.46 0.97 -0.69
N VAL A 179 17.27 0.65 0.57
CA VAL A 179 17.94 -0.47 1.25
C VAL A 179 16.99 -1.51 1.83
N ALA A 180 15.75 -1.15 2.13
CA ALA A 180 14.80 -2.01 2.84
C ALA A 180 13.52 -2.34 2.05
N SER A 181 13.27 -1.74 0.88
CA SER A 181 12.21 -2.20 -0.03
C SER A 181 12.62 -3.48 -0.76
N ALA A 182 11.67 -4.15 -1.41
CA ALA A 182 11.96 -5.31 -2.24
C ALA A 182 13.00 -4.99 -3.33
N SER A 183 12.88 -3.82 -3.98
CA SER A 183 13.87 -3.36 -4.97
C SER A 183 15.23 -3.02 -4.33
N GLY A 184 15.22 -2.44 -3.12
CA GLY A 184 16.44 -2.10 -2.39
C GLY A 184 17.23 -3.36 -1.96
N ILE A 185 16.52 -4.36 -1.42
CA ILE A 185 17.12 -5.66 -1.05
C ILE A 185 17.72 -6.35 -2.26
N ALA A 186 16.95 -6.42 -3.38
CA ALA A 186 17.44 -7.02 -4.62
C ALA A 186 18.71 -6.33 -5.14
N ARG A 187 18.70 -4.99 -5.20
CA ARG A 187 19.84 -4.19 -5.64
C ARG A 187 21.07 -4.45 -4.79
N ARG A 188 20.96 -4.45 -3.46
CA ARG A 188 22.07 -4.77 -2.55
C ARG A 188 22.65 -6.15 -2.80
N ALA A 189 21.81 -7.14 -3.07
CA ALA A 189 22.25 -8.50 -3.37
C ALA A 189 22.95 -8.61 -4.74
N ILE A 190 22.47 -7.86 -5.75
CA ILE A 190 23.12 -7.75 -7.06
C ILE A 190 24.48 -7.06 -6.94
N GLU A 191 24.56 -5.92 -6.24
CA GLU A 191 25.80 -5.19 -5.98
C GLU A 191 26.83 -6.04 -5.21
N ALA A 192 26.36 -6.91 -4.30
CA ALA A 192 27.20 -7.87 -3.58
C ALA A 192 27.63 -9.09 -4.45
N GLY A 193 27.13 -9.20 -5.67
CA GLY A 193 27.45 -10.30 -6.59
C GLY A 193 26.90 -11.67 -6.18
N ILE A 194 25.87 -11.71 -5.31
CA ILE A 194 25.31 -12.96 -4.80
C ILE A 194 24.06 -13.44 -5.53
N VAL A 195 23.44 -12.57 -6.31
CA VAL A 195 22.36 -12.91 -7.25
C VAL A 195 22.60 -12.23 -8.60
N PRO A 196 22.09 -12.77 -9.71
CA PRO A 196 22.24 -12.18 -11.04
C PRO A 196 21.53 -10.83 -11.18
N GLU A 197 21.92 -10.03 -12.17
CA GLU A 197 21.17 -8.88 -12.66
C GLU A 197 19.73 -9.27 -13.01
N GLY A 198 18.77 -8.42 -12.63
CA GLY A 198 17.33 -8.66 -12.85
C GLY A 198 16.66 -9.52 -11.78
N SER A 199 17.40 -10.04 -10.78
CA SER A 199 16.81 -10.72 -9.63
C SER A 199 15.98 -9.77 -8.79
N GLY A 200 14.90 -10.28 -8.16
CA GLY A 200 14.09 -9.58 -7.17
C GLY A 200 14.40 -10.02 -5.73
N ALA A 201 13.67 -9.47 -4.76
CA ALA A 201 13.82 -9.85 -3.34
C ALA A 201 13.51 -11.32 -3.08
N ARG A 202 12.63 -11.93 -3.88
CA ARG A 202 12.28 -13.35 -3.76
C ARG A 202 13.49 -14.26 -3.97
N GLU A 203 14.30 -14.00 -4.99
CA GLU A 203 15.53 -14.76 -5.24
C GLU A 203 16.54 -14.60 -4.10
N VAL A 204 16.56 -13.43 -3.43
CA VAL A 204 17.37 -13.21 -2.22
C VAL A 204 16.83 -14.02 -1.04
N GLU A 205 15.52 -14.09 -0.83
CA GLU A 205 14.89 -14.92 0.20
C GLU A 205 15.17 -16.42 -0.05
N GLU A 206 15.00 -16.90 -1.28
CA GLU A 206 15.29 -18.27 -1.67
C GLU A 206 16.77 -18.62 -1.45
N LEU A 207 17.70 -17.71 -1.83
CA LEU A 207 19.12 -17.87 -1.57
C LEU A 207 19.43 -17.93 -0.07
N ALA A 208 18.79 -17.07 0.74
CA ALA A 208 18.98 -17.05 2.19
C ALA A 208 18.57 -18.37 2.87
N LEU A 209 17.62 -19.10 2.30
CA LEU A 209 17.14 -20.41 2.79
C LEU A 209 17.96 -21.58 2.25
N SER A 210 18.81 -21.36 1.26
CA SER A 210 19.59 -22.42 0.61
C SER A 210 20.82 -22.85 1.44
N SER A 211 21.50 -23.89 0.99
CA SER A 211 22.82 -24.31 1.49
C SER A 211 24.00 -23.67 0.75
N SER A 212 23.75 -22.69 -0.11
CA SER A 212 24.77 -21.96 -0.87
C SER A 212 25.76 -21.23 0.06
N GLU A 213 27.00 -21.07 -0.37
CA GLU A 213 27.99 -20.26 0.33
C GLU A 213 27.55 -18.79 0.51
N ASN A 214 26.73 -18.28 -0.42
CA ASN A 214 26.18 -16.93 -0.39
C ASN A 214 24.94 -16.78 0.52
N ALA A 215 24.37 -17.88 1.05
CA ALA A 215 23.17 -17.85 1.88
C ALA A 215 23.34 -16.97 3.14
N ARG A 216 24.54 -16.98 3.73
CA ARG A 216 24.86 -16.14 4.90
C ARG A 216 24.79 -14.65 4.54
N LYS A 217 25.32 -14.24 3.38
CA LYS A 217 25.28 -12.84 2.93
C LYS A 217 23.86 -12.40 2.58
N ALA A 218 23.07 -13.27 1.96
CA ALA A 218 21.66 -13.00 1.69
C ALA A 218 20.85 -12.77 2.99
N ARG A 219 21.07 -13.61 4.02
CA ARG A 219 20.45 -13.39 5.35
C ARG A 219 20.88 -12.07 5.99
N GLU A 220 22.16 -11.72 5.92
CA GLU A 220 22.69 -10.46 6.44
C GLU A 220 22.06 -9.23 5.78
N ILE A 221 21.84 -9.28 4.46
CA ILE A 221 21.16 -8.22 3.72
C ILE A 221 19.69 -8.08 4.20
N LEU A 222 18.96 -9.19 4.33
CA LEU A 222 17.58 -9.17 4.84
C LEU A 222 17.53 -8.67 6.29
N GLU A 223 18.40 -9.18 7.17
CA GLU A 223 18.45 -8.81 8.59
C GLU A 223 18.73 -7.30 8.76
N THR A 224 19.74 -6.77 8.08
CA THR A 224 20.07 -5.34 8.19
C THR A 224 19.00 -4.46 7.61
N SER A 225 18.38 -4.83 6.47
CA SER A 225 17.29 -4.10 5.85
C SER A 225 16.07 -4.02 6.75
N MET A 226 15.62 -5.17 7.27
CA MET A 226 14.41 -5.24 8.07
C MET A 226 14.60 -4.65 9.47
N SER A 227 15.78 -4.79 10.07
CA SER A 227 16.08 -4.15 11.36
C SER A 227 16.08 -2.63 11.25
N LEU A 228 16.64 -2.06 10.16
CA LEU A 228 16.56 -0.62 9.90
C LEU A 228 15.10 -0.15 9.75
N LEU A 229 14.31 -0.85 8.96
CA LEU A 229 12.89 -0.52 8.81
C LEU A 229 12.16 -0.60 10.16
N GLY A 230 12.45 -1.62 10.96
CA GLY A 230 11.90 -1.75 12.33
C GLY A 230 12.20 -0.54 13.21
N GLY A 231 13.42 -0.01 13.18
CA GLY A 231 13.80 1.21 13.88
C GLY A 231 13.02 2.45 13.42
N ILE A 232 12.79 2.60 12.11
CA ILE A 232 11.93 3.67 11.57
C ILE A 232 10.49 3.51 12.05
N LEU A 233 9.94 2.29 12.02
CA LEU A 233 8.58 2.04 12.51
C LEU A 233 8.44 2.31 14.01
N ALA A 234 9.46 2.04 14.82
CA ALA A 234 9.48 2.42 16.23
C ALA A 234 9.35 3.94 16.39
N THR A 235 10.06 4.73 15.57
CA THR A 235 9.96 6.19 15.57
C THR A 235 8.54 6.65 15.21
N VAL A 236 7.90 6.03 14.21
CA VAL A 236 6.50 6.33 13.86
C VAL A 236 5.56 5.97 15.02
N CYS A 237 5.77 4.82 15.65
CA CYS A 237 4.96 4.40 16.81
C CYS A 237 5.08 5.34 18.00
N HIS A 238 6.21 6.01 18.20
CA HIS A 238 6.32 7.08 19.22
C HIS A 238 5.44 8.30 18.91
N GLN A 239 5.08 8.52 17.66
CA GLN A 239 4.20 9.61 17.22
C GLN A 239 2.72 9.26 17.33
N VAL A 240 2.37 8.03 16.90
CA VAL A 240 0.95 7.61 16.76
C VAL A 240 0.48 6.67 17.89
N GLY A 241 1.37 6.30 18.80
CA GLY A 241 1.13 5.29 19.85
C GLY A 241 1.49 3.87 19.40
N SER A 242 1.45 2.90 20.34
CA SER A 242 1.75 1.49 20.06
C SER A 242 0.59 0.80 19.35
N LEU A 243 0.25 1.29 18.14
CA LEU A 243 -0.74 0.67 17.28
C LEU A 243 -0.20 -0.63 16.69
N PRO A 244 -1.02 -1.69 16.49
CA PRO A 244 -0.60 -2.86 15.72
C PRO A 244 -0.01 -2.45 14.37
N VAL A 245 1.17 -2.96 14.03
CA VAL A 245 1.81 -2.75 12.73
C VAL A 245 1.40 -3.87 11.79
N VAL A 246 0.78 -3.52 10.68
CA VAL A 246 0.33 -4.47 9.64
C VAL A 246 1.27 -4.37 8.46
N LEU A 247 2.02 -5.44 8.19
CA LEU A 247 2.95 -5.50 7.07
C LEU A 247 2.25 -6.02 5.82
N GLY A 248 2.20 -5.20 4.78
CA GLY A 248 1.71 -5.53 3.45
C GLY A 248 2.82 -5.50 2.39
N GLY A 249 2.44 -5.71 1.14
CA GLY A 249 3.36 -5.78 0.01
C GLY A 249 3.98 -7.17 -0.17
N GLY A 250 4.88 -7.30 -1.13
CA GLY A 250 5.47 -8.60 -1.51
C GLY A 250 6.26 -9.27 -0.39
N LEU A 251 6.98 -8.48 0.39
CA LEU A 251 7.84 -8.98 1.47
C LEU A 251 7.06 -9.53 2.68
N CYS A 252 5.76 -9.26 2.83
CA CYS A 252 4.97 -9.84 3.93
C CYS A 252 4.91 -11.38 3.91
N LYS A 253 5.32 -12.00 2.81
CA LYS A 253 5.38 -13.47 2.64
C LYS A 253 6.73 -14.09 3.05
N GLY A 254 7.73 -13.27 3.36
CA GLY A 254 9.10 -13.73 3.65
C GLY A 254 9.30 -14.46 4.99
N GLY A 255 8.22 -14.69 5.75
CA GLY A 255 8.27 -15.46 6.99
C GLY A 255 9.25 -14.88 8.00
N SER A 256 9.95 -15.76 8.74
CA SER A 256 10.89 -15.37 9.80
C SER A 256 12.06 -14.52 9.29
N LEU A 257 12.50 -14.71 8.03
CA LEU A 257 13.57 -13.89 7.43
C LEU A 257 13.22 -12.39 7.36
N VAL A 258 11.95 -12.05 7.31
CA VAL A 258 11.45 -10.68 7.27
C VAL A 258 10.96 -10.24 8.65
N TYR A 259 10.11 -11.06 9.29
CA TYR A 259 9.43 -10.66 10.53
C TYR A 259 10.34 -10.61 11.75
N ASP A 260 11.29 -11.53 11.90
CA ASP A 260 12.15 -11.58 13.09
C ASP A 260 13.10 -10.36 13.16
N PRO A 261 13.84 -9.99 12.09
CA PRO A 261 14.67 -8.80 12.15
C PRO A 261 13.86 -7.49 12.20
N LEU A 262 12.70 -7.44 11.55
CA LEU A 262 11.80 -6.29 11.65
C LEU A 262 11.33 -6.09 13.10
N ARG A 263 10.91 -7.18 13.77
CA ARG A 263 10.52 -7.19 15.18
C ARG A 263 11.66 -6.74 16.08
N LYS A 264 12.86 -7.28 15.88
CA LYS A 264 14.05 -6.90 16.64
C LYS A 264 14.36 -5.42 16.53
N GLY A 265 14.29 -4.85 15.32
CA GLY A 265 14.47 -3.40 15.11
C GLY A 265 13.40 -2.58 15.78
N LEU A 266 12.14 -3.00 15.69
CA LEU A 266 10.99 -2.35 16.33
C LEU A 266 11.11 -2.38 17.86
N GLU A 267 11.40 -3.54 18.45
CA GLU A 267 11.60 -3.72 19.91
C GLU A 267 12.79 -2.89 20.43
N SER A 268 13.89 -2.86 19.69
CA SER A 268 15.07 -2.08 20.06
C SER A 268 14.81 -0.57 20.05
N GLY A 269 13.90 -0.10 19.19
CA GLY A 269 13.51 1.30 19.10
C GLY A 269 12.43 1.72 20.11
N CYS A 270 11.63 0.78 20.63
CA CYS A 270 10.54 1.05 21.60
C CYS A 270 11.07 0.98 23.04
N THR A 271 11.69 2.07 23.52
CA THR A 271 12.37 2.06 24.83
C THR A 271 11.45 2.39 26.03
N VAL A 272 10.39 3.16 25.80
CA VAL A 272 9.47 3.67 26.86
C VAL A 272 8.04 3.16 26.73
N MET A 273 7.74 2.45 25.64
CA MET A 273 6.43 1.84 25.41
C MET A 273 6.61 0.39 24.97
N PRO A 274 5.61 -0.48 25.15
CA PRO A 274 5.66 -1.83 24.62
C PRO A 274 5.74 -1.79 23.09
N ALA A 275 6.58 -2.63 22.50
CA ALA A 275 6.60 -2.79 21.06
C ALA A 275 5.23 -3.28 20.56
N PRO A 276 4.71 -2.70 19.48
CA PRO A 276 3.39 -3.09 18.95
C PRO A 276 3.39 -4.51 18.37
N ALA A 277 2.21 -5.10 18.32
CA ALA A 277 2.02 -6.37 17.60
C ALA A 277 2.34 -6.19 16.11
N LEU A 278 3.09 -7.13 15.55
CA LEU A 278 3.40 -7.17 14.11
C LEU A 278 2.52 -8.23 13.45
N LEU A 279 1.69 -7.81 12.51
CA LEU A 279 0.69 -8.62 11.82
C LEU A 279 0.99 -8.65 10.31
N SER A 280 0.59 -9.73 9.64
CA SER A 280 0.60 -9.82 8.19
C SER A 280 -0.72 -9.31 7.61
N ALA A 281 -0.67 -8.53 6.54
CA ALA A 281 -1.83 -8.13 5.77
C ALA A 281 -2.58 -9.37 5.22
N ALA A 282 -3.91 -9.32 5.20
CA ALA A 282 -4.76 -10.47 4.88
C ALA A 282 -5.42 -10.39 3.48
N LEU A 283 -5.62 -9.19 2.93
CA LEU A 283 -6.38 -8.98 1.68
C LEU A 283 -5.51 -9.11 0.41
N GLY A 284 -4.19 -9.17 0.58
CA GLY A 284 -3.26 -9.36 -0.53
C GLY A 284 -3.36 -8.26 -1.59
N SER A 285 -3.42 -8.66 -2.87
CA SER A 285 -3.45 -7.71 -4.00
C SER A 285 -4.78 -6.98 -4.19
N SER A 286 -5.82 -7.30 -3.41
CA SER A 286 -7.12 -6.64 -3.50
C SER A 286 -7.26 -5.48 -2.51
N SER A 287 -6.31 -5.30 -1.59
CA SER A 287 -6.42 -4.33 -0.50
C SER A 287 -6.62 -2.90 -1.00
N GLN A 288 -5.93 -2.46 -2.05
CA GLN A 288 -6.04 -1.12 -2.58
C GLN A 288 -7.43 -0.86 -3.20
N ALA A 289 -7.89 -1.75 -4.07
CA ALA A 289 -9.21 -1.62 -4.69
C ALA A 289 -10.34 -1.71 -3.65
N LEU A 290 -10.23 -2.61 -2.67
CA LEU A 290 -11.18 -2.68 -1.55
C LEU A 290 -11.14 -1.40 -0.70
N GLY A 291 -9.97 -0.83 -0.48
CA GLY A 291 -9.83 0.45 0.22
C GLY A 291 -10.47 1.61 -0.54
N ALA A 292 -10.34 1.65 -1.86
CA ALA A 292 -11.05 2.60 -2.70
C ALA A 292 -12.58 2.43 -2.60
N ALA A 293 -13.09 1.18 -2.55
CA ALA A 293 -14.52 0.92 -2.29
C ALA A 293 -14.94 1.38 -0.88
N ALA A 294 -14.09 1.20 0.13
CA ALA A 294 -14.35 1.72 1.49
C ALA A 294 -14.45 3.25 1.51
N LEU A 295 -13.57 3.95 0.78
CA LEU A 295 -13.66 5.41 0.61
C LEU A 295 -14.98 5.81 -0.05
N ALA A 296 -15.43 5.07 -1.08
CA ALA A 296 -16.71 5.33 -1.72
C ALA A 296 -17.88 5.16 -0.76
N PHE A 297 -17.91 4.11 0.05
CA PHE A 297 -18.92 3.93 1.09
C PHE A 297 -18.92 5.09 2.08
N GLN A 298 -17.76 5.42 2.64
CA GLN A 298 -17.62 6.47 3.65
C GLN A 298 -18.03 7.85 3.12
N SER A 299 -17.66 8.20 1.90
CA SER A 299 -17.98 9.49 1.27
C SER A 299 -19.47 9.66 0.92
N HIS A 300 -20.19 8.55 0.77
CA HIS A 300 -21.63 8.53 0.51
C HIS A 300 -22.46 8.24 1.77
N GLY A 301 -21.86 8.27 2.97
CA GLY A 301 -22.55 8.06 4.23
C GLY A 301 -23.07 6.63 4.42
N ILE A 302 -22.47 5.65 3.73
CA ILE A 302 -22.82 4.25 3.86
C ILE A 302 -21.93 3.64 4.94
N GLU A 303 -22.53 3.09 5.98
CA GLU A 303 -21.81 2.39 7.03
C GLU A 303 -21.22 1.08 6.50
N VAL A 304 -19.96 0.82 6.85
CA VAL A 304 -19.27 -0.43 6.56
C VAL A 304 -19.27 -1.34 7.78
N GLU A 305 -19.44 -2.61 7.54
CA GLU A 305 -19.39 -3.64 8.58
C GLU A 305 -17.91 -4.10 8.74
N SER A 306 -17.35 -4.03 9.95
CA SER A 306 -15.96 -4.38 10.29
C SER A 306 -15.84 -5.67 11.11
#